data_afd03216b38cdc204f7f96b71324cb55
#
_entry.id   afd03216b38cdc204f7f96b71324cb55
#
_cell.length_a   1.000
_cell.length_b   1.000
_cell.length_c   1.000
_cell.angle_alpha   90.00
_cell.angle_beta   90.00
_cell.angle_gamma   90.00
#
_symmetry.space_group_name_H-M   'P 1'
#
loop_
_entity.id
_entity.type
_entity.pdbx_description
1 polymer ?
#
loop_
_entity_poly.entity_id
_entity_poly.type
_entity_poly.pdbx_seq_one_letter_code
_entity_poly.pdbx_strand_id
1 'polypeptide(L)'
;ELRGQLLKSTPGASFAYLTDFRPNDVEMEELVAFIKHVDVLVCENSYANQDLDLAVKNFHLCSDEVAQIAVSAEVGELVLFHLSDRYTSEDWSKQFGEVRRLFPRTSWPPAWQSALA
;
A
#
# COMPACT_ATOMS: atom_id res chain seq x y z
N GLU A 1 -6.58 2.75 -17.27
CA GLU A 1 -6.96 3.81 -16.35
C GLU A 1 -6.59 3.46 -14.92
N LEU A 2 -5.97 4.38 -14.21
CA LEU A 2 -5.57 4.17 -12.83
C LEU A 2 -6.75 4.38 -11.90
N ARG A 3 -6.88 3.50 -10.93
CA ARG A 3 -7.95 3.59 -9.94
C ARG A 3 -7.52 4.31 -8.68
N GLY A 4 -6.23 4.51 -8.51
CA GLY A 4 -5.72 5.27 -7.38
C GLY A 4 -6.07 6.73 -7.51
N GLN A 5 -6.12 7.42 -6.39
CA GLN A 5 -6.45 8.84 -6.37
C GLN A 5 -5.43 9.62 -5.57
N LEU A 6 -5.02 10.75 -6.12
CA LEU A 6 -4.23 11.71 -5.38
C LEU A 6 -5.17 12.75 -4.79
N LEU A 7 -5.21 12.81 -3.48
CA LEU A 7 -6.04 13.77 -2.77
C LEU A 7 -5.15 14.82 -2.14
N LYS A 8 -5.30 16.04 -2.62
CA LYS A 8 -4.56 17.15 -2.08
C LYS A 8 -5.44 17.88 -1.07
N SER A 9 -5.04 17.87 0.17
CA SER A 9 -5.90 18.41 1.23
C SER A 9 -5.59 19.84 1.57
N THR A 10 -4.33 20.17 1.85
CA THR A 10 -3.96 21.50 2.32
C THR A 10 -2.60 21.90 1.78
N PRO A 11 -2.29 23.21 1.76
CA PRO A 11 -0.95 23.65 1.40
C PRO A 11 0.09 23.01 2.30
N GLY A 12 1.15 22.49 1.72
CA GLY A 12 2.24 21.90 2.46
C GLY A 12 2.05 20.44 2.83
N ALA A 13 0.89 19.84 2.50
CA ALA A 13 0.66 18.43 2.77
C ALA A 13 -0.08 17.78 1.62
N SER A 14 0.33 16.56 1.26
CA SER A 14 -0.33 15.81 0.20
C SER A 14 -0.43 14.35 0.60
N PHE A 15 -1.46 13.68 0.10
CA PHE A 15 -1.55 12.24 0.27
C PHE A 15 -2.25 11.60 -0.92
N ALA A 16 -1.96 10.32 -1.11
CA ALA A 16 -2.57 9.50 -2.15
C ALA A 16 -3.23 8.32 -1.47
N TYR A 17 -4.33 7.88 -2.06
CA TYR A 17 -5.09 6.73 -1.57
C TYR A 17 -5.25 5.73 -2.70
N LEU A 18 -4.70 4.54 -2.51
CA LEU A 18 -4.70 3.50 -3.52
C LEU A 18 -5.42 2.27 -3.02
N THR A 19 -6.43 1.84 -3.75
CA THR A 19 -7.20 0.65 -3.39
C THR A 19 -7.72 -0.03 -4.64
N ASP A 20 -7.90 -1.33 -4.56
CA ASP A 20 -8.59 -2.14 -5.56
C ASP A 20 -8.02 -1.94 -6.96
N PHE A 21 -6.71 -2.14 -7.11
CA PHE A 21 -6.07 -1.97 -8.40
C PHE A 21 -4.87 -2.88 -8.54
N ARG A 22 -4.53 -3.16 -9.80
CA ARG A 22 -3.28 -3.81 -10.15
C ARG A 22 -2.82 -3.26 -11.48
N PRO A 23 -1.86 -2.33 -11.49
CA PRO A 23 -1.41 -1.70 -12.73
C PRO A 23 -0.52 -2.63 -13.55
N ASN A 24 -0.54 -2.45 -14.86
CA ASN A 24 0.48 -3.06 -15.72
C ASN A 24 1.76 -2.22 -15.61
N ASP A 25 2.81 -2.60 -16.34
CA ASP A 25 4.10 -1.94 -16.21
C ASP A 25 4.05 -0.45 -16.56
N VAL A 26 3.34 -0.10 -17.62
CA VAL A 26 3.21 1.30 -18.04
C VAL A 26 2.42 2.09 -17.00
N GLU A 27 1.32 1.52 -16.55
CA GLU A 27 0.48 2.16 -15.53
C GLU A 27 1.25 2.31 -14.22
N MET A 28 2.10 1.34 -13.89
CA MET A 28 2.91 1.43 -12.68
C MET A 28 3.88 2.60 -12.75
N GLU A 29 4.54 2.80 -13.89
CA GLU A 29 5.43 3.94 -14.07
C GLU A 29 4.69 5.26 -13.94
N GLU A 30 3.51 5.34 -14.55
CA GLU A 30 2.68 6.54 -14.48
C GLU A 30 2.23 6.80 -13.05
N LEU A 31 1.83 5.75 -12.34
CA LEU A 31 1.39 5.87 -10.95
C LEU A 31 2.52 6.39 -10.07
N VAL A 32 3.70 5.79 -10.18
CA VAL A 32 4.85 6.19 -9.37
C VAL A 32 5.19 7.65 -9.62
N ALA A 33 5.18 8.07 -10.89
CA ALA A 33 5.46 9.46 -11.24
C ALA A 33 4.40 10.41 -10.67
N PHE A 34 3.14 9.98 -10.71
CA PHE A 34 2.02 10.80 -10.26
C PHE A 34 2.04 11.04 -8.75
N ILE A 35 2.41 10.01 -7.96
CA ILE A 35 2.42 10.12 -6.49
C ILE A 35 3.82 10.42 -5.94
N LYS A 36 4.78 10.71 -6.80
CA LYS A 36 6.15 10.93 -6.35
C LYS A 36 6.21 12.01 -5.29
N HIS A 37 6.88 11.69 -4.19
CA HIS A 37 7.10 12.61 -3.07
C HIS A 37 5.84 13.04 -2.31
N VAL A 38 4.71 12.33 -2.46
CA VAL A 38 3.57 12.65 -1.59
C VAL A 38 3.98 12.41 -0.13
N ASP A 39 3.39 13.17 0.76
CA ASP A 39 3.73 13.06 2.18
C ASP A 39 3.25 11.73 2.76
N VAL A 40 2.07 11.29 2.39
CA VAL A 40 1.49 10.05 2.91
C VAL A 40 0.85 9.26 1.77
N LEU A 41 1.22 8.00 1.66
CA LEU A 41 0.56 7.06 0.77
C LEU A 41 -0.27 6.09 1.62
N VAL A 42 -1.59 6.10 1.42
CA VAL A 42 -2.49 5.14 2.06
C VAL A 42 -2.80 4.07 1.01
N CYS A 43 -2.44 2.83 1.30
CA CYS A 43 -2.51 1.79 0.30
C CYS A 43 -3.06 0.51 0.87
N GLU A 44 -3.95 -0.11 0.13
CA GLU A 44 -4.49 -1.41 0.49
C GLU A 44 -3.42 -2.48 0.29
N ASN A 45 -3.27 -3.37 1.29
CA ASN A 45 -2.40 -4.53 1.19
C ASN A 45 -3.30 -5.76 1.25
N SER A 46 -3.71 -6.24 0.09
CA SER A 46 -4.75 -7.27 0.02
C SER A 46 -4.23 -8.68 0.21
N TYR A 47 -3.00 -8.97 -0.22
CA TYR A 47 -2.48 -10.33 -0.22
C TYR A 47 -1.07 -10.41 0.35
N ALA A 48 -0.80 -11.53 1.05
CA ALA A 48 0.55 -11.87 1.46
C ALA A 48 1.37 -12.25 0.21
N ASN A 49 2.69 -12.17 0.31
CA ASN A 49 3.57 -12.45 -0.82
C ASN A 49 3.41 -13.89 -1.35
N GLN A 50 3.14 -14.84 -0.46
CA GLN A 50 2.94 -16.23 -0.88
C GLN A 50 1.66 -16.41 -1.70
N ASP A 51 0.76 -15.45 -1.67
CA ASP A 51 -0.50 -15.50 -2.40
C ASP A 51 -0.49 -14.63 -3.66
N LEU A 52 0.69 -14.42 -4.23
CA LEU A 52 0.84 -13.56 -5.42
C LEU A 52 -0.08 -14.01 -6.56
N ASP A 53 -0.25 -15.30 -6.76
CA ASP A 53 -1.12 -15.82 -7.83
C ASP A 53 -2.56 -15.33 -7.65
N LEU A 54 -3.04 -15.30 -6.42
CA LEU A 54 -4.38 -14.80 -6.13
C LEU A 54 -4.46 -13.29 -6.33
N ALA A 55 -3.40 -12.57 -5.95
CA ALA A 55 -3.35 -11.12 -6.16
C ALA A 55 -3.48 -10.80 -7.65
N VAL A 56 -2.72 -11.49 -8.48
CA VAL A 56 -2.77 -11.30 -9.93
C VAL A 56 -4.16 -11.62 -10.47
N LYS A 57 -4.71 -12.75 -10.07
CA LYS A 57 -6.01 -13.21 -10.55
C LYS A 57 -7.13 -12.23 -10.21
N ASN A 58 -7.06 -11.63 -9.03
CA ASN A 58 -8.13 -10.77 -8.53
C ASN A 58 -7.83 -9.27 -8.66
N PHE A 59 -6.77 -8.90 -9.38
CA PHE A 59 -6.40 -7.50 -9.63
C PHE A 59 -6.10 -6.72 -8.35
N HIS A 60 -5.32 -7.34 -7.46
CA HIS A 60 -4.84 -6.68 -6.25
C HIS A 60 -3.33 -6.79 -6.14
N LEU A 61 -2.77 -6.18 -5.11
CA LEU A 61 -1.32 -6.19 -4.87
C LEU A 61 -0.99 -7.04 -3.67
N CYS A 62 0.21 -7.59 -3.66
CA CYS A 62 0.75 -8.25 -2.47
C CYS A 62 1.74 -7.32 -1.76
N SER A 63 2.20 -7.75 -0.58
CA SER A 63 2.98 -6.90 0.33
C SER A 63 4.23 -6.31 -0.30
N ASP A 64 5.03 -7.11 -0.99
CA ASP A 64 6.26 -6.61 -1.60
C ASP A 64 5.97 -5.57 -2.68
N GLU A 65 4.88 -5.75 -3.42
CA GLU A 65 4.51 -4.81 -4.47
C GLU A 65 4.12 -3.45 -3.88
N VAL A 66 3.38 -3.46 -2.78
CA VAL A 66 3.00 -2.23 -2.09
C VAL A 66 4.25 -1.50 -1.60
N ALA A 67 5.17 -2.24 -0.99
CA ALA A 67 6.41 -1.65 -0.50
C ALA A 67 7.23 -1.05 -1.65
N GLN A 68 7.27 -1.73 -2.79
CA GLN A 68 8.02 -1.23 -3.95
C GLN A 68 7.44 0.07 -4.49
N ILE A 69 6.13 0.21 -4.48
CA ILE A 69 5.50 1.47 -4.89
C ILE A 69 5.97 2.60 -3.98
N ALA A 70 5.95 2.37 -2.66
CA ALA A 70 6.36 3.40 -1.69
C ALA A 70 7.83 3.78 -1.86
N VAL A 71 8.69 2.80 -2.08
CA VAL A 71 10.13 3.04 -2.29
C VAL A 71 10.35 3.80 -3.59
N SER A 72 9.75 3.35 -4.68
CA SER A 72 9.96 3.96 -5.99
C SER A 72 9.43 5.38 -6.06
N ALA A 73 8.31 5.64 -5.41
CA ALA A 73 7.70 6.98 -5.40
C ALA A 73 8.30 7.89 -4.33
N GLU A 74 9.16 7.37 -3.47
CA GLU A 74 9.83 8.15 -2.42
C GLU A 74 8.81 8.90 -1.55
N VAL A 75 7.74 8.20 -1.15
CA VAL A 75 6.72 8.81 -0.32
C VAL A 75 7.25 9.07 1.09
N GLY A 76 6.64 10.02 1.79
CA GLY A 76 7.06 10.33 3.15
C GLY A 76 6.73 9.23 4.13
N GLU A 77 5.51 8.73 4.05
CA GLU A 77 4.99 7.70 4.94
C GLU A 77 4.07 6.77 4.18
N LEU A 78 4.05 5.49 4.57
CA LEU A 78 3.12 4.52 4.01
C LEU A 78 2.17 4.07 5.12
N VAL A 79 0.87 4.15 4.87
CA VAL A 79 -0.15 3.65 5.79
C VAL A 79 -0.86 2.49 5.10
N LEU A 80 -0.77 1.30 5.70
CA LEU A 80 -1.41 0.11 5.14
C LEU A 80 -2.78 -0.09 5.75
N PHE A 81 -3.69 -0.66 4.96
CA PHE A 81 -4.95 -1.14 5.51
C PHE A 81 -5.37 -2.41 4.78
N HIS A 82 -6.21 -3.19 5.43
CA HIS A 82 -6.73 -4.45 4.88
C HIS A 82 -8.24 -4.39 4.81
N LEU A 83 -8.78 -4.95 3.72
CA LEU A 83 -10.23 -5.08 3.56
C LEU A 83 -10.65 -6.55 3.48
N SER A 84 -9.71 -7.48 3.55
CA SER A 84 -9.98 -8.90 3.36
C SER A 84 -10.04 -9.64 4.69
N ASP A 85 -10.99 -10.59 4.79
CA ASP A 85 -11.09 -11.48 5.95
C ASP A 85 -10.22 -12.72 5.81
N ARG A 86 -9.45 -12.83 4.73
CA ARG A 86 -8.64 -14.01 4.43
C ARG A 86 -7.60 -14.30 5.50
N TYR A 87 -7.08 -13.27 6.14
CA TYR A 87 -5.94 -13.40 7.04
C TYR A 87 -6.31 -13.13 8.48
N THR A 88 -5.59 -13.78 9.39
CA THR A 88 -5.71 -13.52 10.83
C THR A 88 -4.93 -12.27 11.22
N SER A 89 -5.12 -11.82 12.46
CA SER A 89 -4.31 -10.70 12.99
C SER A 89 -2.82 -11.02 12.94
N GLU A 90 -2.48 -12.29 13.21
CA GLU A 90 -1.09 -12.73 13.17
C GLU A 90 -0.52 -12.63 11.77
N ASP A 91 -1.31 -13.04 10.77
CA ASP A 91 -0.90 -12.94 9.37
C ASP A 91 -0.69 -11.48 8.98
N TRP A 92 -1.58 -10.60 9.41
CA TRP A 92 -1.46 -9.17 9.12
C TRP A 92 -0.19 -8.59 9.75
N SER A 93 0.10 -8.97 10.98
CA SER A 93 1.32 -8.51 11.65
C SER A 93 2.57 -8.93 10.88
N LYS A 94 2.56 -10.15 10.35
CA LYS A 94 3.67 -10.65 9.55
C LYS A 94 3.81 -9.87 8.25
N GLN A 95 2.70 -9.63 7.57
CA GLN A 95 2.71 -8.85 6.32
C GLN A 95 3.20 -7.43 6.56
N PHE A 96 2.73 -6.83 7.64
CA PHE A 96 3.17 -5.50 8.04
C PHE A 96 4.68 -5.45 8.26
N GLY A 97 5.22 -6.45 8.94
CA GLY A 97 6.65 -6.54 9.17
C GLY A 97 7.44 -6.69 7.88
N GLU A 98 6.91 -7.45 6.92
CA GLU A 98 7.54 -7.61 5.62
C GLU A 98 7.61 -6.30 4.86
N VAL A 99 6.53 -5.53 4.88
CA VAL A 99 6.51 -4.22 4.23
C VAL A 99 7.47 -3.25 4.92
N ARG A 100 7.45 -3.21 6.26
CA ARG A 100 8.32 -2.32 7.02
C ARG A 100 9.80 -2.62 6.81
N ARG A 101 10.14 -3.85 6.53
CA ARG A 101 11.52 -4.20 6.24
C ARG A 101 12.02 -3.48 4.97
N LEU A 102 11.16 -3.36 3.97
CA LEU A 102 11.48 -2.69 2.73
C LEU A 102 11.25 -1.18 2.78
N PHE A 103 10.27 -0.75 3.53
CA PHE A 103 9.94 0.66 3.69
C PHE A 103 9.66 0.94 5.17
N PRO A 104 10.68 1.34 5.96
CA PRO A 104 10.54 1.47 7.42
C PRO A 104 9.46 2.44 7.91
N ARG A 105 9.17 3.49 7.15
CA ARG A 105 8.13 4.45 7.55
C ARG A 105 6.74 3.96 7.17
N THR A 106 6.41 2.77 7.62
CA THR A 106 5.13 2.12 7.36
C THR A 106 4.36 1.98 8.67
N SER A 107 3.07 2.29 8.61
CA SER A 107 2.18 2.14 9.77
C SER A 107 0.80 1.71 9.27
N TRP A 108 -0.10 1.47 10.21
CA TRP A 108 -1.51 1.28 9.86
C TRP A 108 -2.36 2.28 10.65
N PRO A 109 -3.64 2.42 10.29
CA PRO A 109 -4.49 3.40 10.96
C PRO A 109 -4.48 3.20 12.47
N PRO A 110 -4.44 4.27 13.26
CA PRO A 110 -4.38 4.15 14.71
C PRO A 110 -5.47 3.27 15.32
N ALA A 111 -6.65 3.26 14.71
CA ALA A 111 -7.77 2.46 15.21
C ALA A 111 -7.49 0.95 15.13
N TRP A 112 -6.53 0.52 14.32
CA TRP A 112 -6.20 -0.89 14.12
C TRP A 112 -5.05 -1.37 15.00
N GLN A 113 -4.27 -0.45 15.54
CA GLN A 113 -3.03 -0.81 16.22
C GLN A 113 -3.26 -1.69 17.44
N SER A 114 -4.30 -1.41 18.22
CA SER A 114 -4.60 -2.21 19.41
C SER A 114 -5.04 -3.63 19.04
N ALA A 115 -5.68 -3.81 17.90
CA ALA A 115 -6.14 -5.12 17.46
C ALA A 115 -5.00 -5.97 16.89
N LEU A 116 -3.91 -5.33 16.45
CA LEU A 116 -2.82 -5.99 15.75
C LEU A 116 -1.55 -6.08 16.59
N ALA A 117 -1.58 -5.50 17.75
CA ALA A 117 -0.43 -5.50 18.64
C ALA A 117 -0.12 -6.89 19.18
#